data_2dbc43bcb8fd660e323631a4194c4836
#
_entry.id   2dbc43bcb8fd660e323631a4194c4836
#
_cell.length_a   1.000
_cell.length_b   1.000
_cell.length_c   1.000
_cell.angle_alpha   90.00
_cell.angle_beta   90.00
_cell.angle_gamma   90.00
#
_symmetry.space_group_name_H-M   'P 1'
#
loop_
_entity.id
_entity.type
_entity.pdbx_description
1 polymer ?
#
loop_
_entity_poly.entity_id
_entity_poly.type
_entity_poly.pdbx_seq_one_letter_code
_entity_poly.pdbx_strand_id
1 'polypeptide(L)'
;MPVATLSNRFLVFSRLLLAVLLLLALGAGWWLRPRLVPGSPVAATTSAAAAPGRFPERMRGVSWVGTDSVSSLDMAPLTRAGVSWIAQTPFGWQAGAATPAVRLSIGKGNRHYWGESDAGLIATAQRAREQGIRTLLKPHLWLRGGGGTWPGDVKMTSEADWQAWFASYSTFILHYARLAESAQLDGLCIGTELAQTVSHEAEWRALIKQIRQAYHGPLTYAANWSGEFEQVGFWDALDFIGVQAYFPLSTTERPTKKALLVAWREPLRRLEAVQKKYGKPLVFTEIGYKTTPDAAVEPWAWPNHLDVLTPPDEATQAACYAAMFETFWPRPWFGGLFIWKWYPALQPDGPARRHLDFTPQHKPAEHIMAEWFRK
;
A
#
# COMPACT_ATOMS: atom_id res chain seq x y z
N MET A 1 -30.90 -63.09 -27.64
CA MET A 1 -29.90 -63.54 -28.64
C MET A 1 -28.64 -62.76 -28.44
N PRO A 2 -27.45 -63.33 -28.55
CA PRO A 2 -26.53 -63.40 -27.42
C PRO A 2 -25.45 -62.31 -27.46
N VAL A 3 -25.03 -61.92 -26.24
CA VAL A 3 -23.87 -61.09 -25.98
C VAL A 3 -22.59 -61.90 -26.20
N ALA A 4 -21.72 -61.44 -27.08
CA ALA A 4 -20.43 -62.08 -27.33
C ALA A 4 -19.38 -61.51 -26.36
N THR A 5 -18.82 -62.36 -25.56
CA THR A 5 -17.68 -62.18 -24.67
C THR A 5 -16.40 -61.97 -25.50
N LEU A 6 -15.79 -60.77 -25.33
CA LEU A 6 -14.44 -60.51 -25.79
C LEU A 6 -13.47 -60.60 -24.64
N SER A 7 -12.64 -61.53 -24.78
CA SER A 7 -11.74 -62.20 -23.89
C SER A 7 -10.51 -61.44 -23.40
N ASN A 8 -10.11 -61.86 -22.29
CA ASN A 8 -8.89 -61.87 -21.46
C ASN A 8 -7.48 -61.72 -22.10
N ARG A 9 -7.35 -61.37 -23.38
CA ARG A 9 -6.04 -61.26 -24.04
C ARG A 9 -5.38 -59.88 -23.96
N PHE A 10 -6.11 -58.81 -23.58
CA PHE A 10 -5.56 -57.48 -23.46
C PHE A 10 -4.87 -57.20 -22.12
N LEU A 11 -5.16 -57.95 -21.06
CA LEU A 11 -4.62 -57.73 -19.71
C LEU A 11 -3.21 -58.29 -19.51
N VAL A 12 -2.75 -59.21 -20.33
CA VAL A 12 -1.41 -59.83 -20.20
C VAL A 12 -0.34 -58.99 -20.92
N PHE A 13 -0.69 -58.32 -22.03
CA PHE A 13 0.25 -57.45 -22.77
C PHE A 13 0.55 -56.14 -22.03
N SER A 14 -0.40 -55.59 -21.27
CA SER A 14 -0.19 -54.33 -20.55
C SER A 14 0.72 -54.51 -19.31
N ARG A 15 0.74 -55.70 -18.71
CA ARG A 15 1.59 -55.98 -17.54
C ARG A 15 3.06 -56.25 -17.91
N LEU A 16 3.33 -56.77 -19.09
CA LEU A 16 4.70 -56.95 -19.58
C LEU A 16 5.33 -55.61 -20.04
N LEU A 17 4.56 -54.71 -20.62
CA LEU A 17 5.06 -53.41 -21.04
C LEU A 17 5.43 -52.49 -19.83
N LEU A 18 4.65 -52.58 -18.74
CA LEU A 18 4.96 -51.84 -17.52
C LEU A 18 6.22 -52.35 -16.81
N ALA A 19 6.49 -53.66 -16.84
CA ALA A 19 7.68 -54.25 -16.22
C ALA A 19 8.98 -53.87 -16.96
N VAL A 20 8.93 -53.78 -18.29
CA VAL A 20 10.08 -53.37 -19.11
C VAL A 20 10.39 -51.89 -18.97
N LEU A 21 9.37 -51.03 -18.85
CA LEU A 21 9.57 -49.60 -18.61
C LEU A 21 10.11 -49.30 -17.21
N LEU A 22 9.77 -50.06 -16.18
CA LEU A 22 10.31 -49.95 -14.84
C LEU A 22 11.79 -50.39 -14.74
N LEU A 23 12.21 -51.40 -15.49
CA LEU A 23 13.61 -51.83 -15.52
C LEU A 23 14.53 -50.90 -16.30
N LEU A 24 14.00 -50.18 -17.32
CA LEU A 24 14.76 -49.15 -18.03
C LEU A 24 14.89 -47.85 -17.23
N ALA A 25 13.96 -47.57 -16.34
CA ALA A 25 14.05 -46.39 -15.43
C ALA A 25 15.06 -46.59 -14.32
N LEU A 26 15.29 -47.80 -13.87
CA LEU A 26 16.28 -48.10 -12.80
C LEU A 26 17.71 -48.24 -13.34
N GLY A 27 17.92 -48.50 -14.63
CA GLY A 27 19.24 -48.59 -15.27
C GLY A 27 19.84 -47.24 -15.69
N ALA A 28 19.04 -46.22 -15.91
CA ALA A 28 19.49 -44.89 -16.36
C ALA A 28 19.88 -43.94 -15.20
N GLY A 29 19.57 -44.33 -13.96
CA GLY A 29 19.80 -43.50 -12.77
C GLY A 29 21.25 -43.42 -12.30
N TRP A 30 22.17 -44.18 -12.87
CA TRP A 30 23.55 -44.24 -12.38
C TRP A 30 24.57 -43.47 -13.24
N TRP A 31 24.19 -42.95 -14.40
CA TRP A 31 25.13 -42.24 -15.29
C TRP A 31 24.99 -40.74 -15.39
N LEU A 32 24.01 -40.15 -14.70
CA LEU A 32 23.80 -38.68 -14.65
C LEU A 32 23.80 -38.16 -13.21
N ARG A 33 24.92 -38.36 -12.51
CA ARG A 33 25.21 -37.50 -11.35
C ARG A 33 25.91 -36.24 -11.84
N PRO A 34 25.30 -35.04 -11.78
CA PRO A 34 26.05 -33.81 -11.99
C PRO A 34 27.14 -33.74 -10.90
N ARG A 35 28.39 -33.59 -11.32
CA ARG A 35 29.47 -33.21 -10.42
C ARG A 35 29.10 -31.87 -9.82
N LEU A 36 28.81 -31.82 -8.52
CA LEU A 36 28.73 -30.60 -7.75
C LEU A 36 30.12 -29.95 -7.81
N VAL A 37 30.24 -28.92 -8.62
CA VAL A 37 31.34 -27.95 -8.51
C VAL A 37 31.13 -27.23 -7.18
N PRO A 38 32.14 -27.15 -6.30
CA PRO A 38 31.99 -26.36 -5.07
C PRO A 38 31.74 -24.91 -5.49
N GLY A 39 30.51 -24.45 -5.39
CA GLY A 39 30.15 -23.05 -5.56
C GLY A 39 30.85 -22.25 -4.47
N SER A 40 31.57 -21.23 -4.89
CA SER A 40 32.09 -20.19 -3.99
C SER A 40 30.91 -19.73 -3.09
N PRO A 41 31.13 -19.50 -1.81
CA PRO A 41 30.08 -19.02 -0.93
C PRO A 41 29.58 -17.69 -1.48
N VAL A 42 28.34 -17.67 -1.96
CA VAL A 42 27.62 -16.42 -2.15
C VAL A 42 27.57 -15.79 -0.77
N ALA A 43 28.33 -14.70 -0.62
CA ALA A 43 28.26 -13.90 0.59
C ALA A 43 26.81 -13.53 0.81
N ALA A 44 26.19 -14.16 1.81
CA ALA A 44 24.94 -13.68 2.36
C ALA A 44 25.23 -12.26 2.85
N THR A 45 24.81 -11.27 2.09
CA THR A 45 24.73 -9.91 2.58
C THR A 45 23.70 -9.97 3.70
N THR A 46 24.18 -10.22 4.91
CA THR A 46 23.43 -9.93 6.12
C THR A 46 23.08 -8.46 6.06
N SER A 47 21.84 -8.16 5.70
CA SER A 47 21.28 -6.83 5.90
C SER A 47 21.47 -6.53 7.38
N ALA A 48 22.44 -5.68 7.67
CA ALA A 48 22.66 -5.20 9.02
C ALA A 48 21.33 -4.62 9.49
N ALA A 49 20.80 -5.14 10.58
CA ALA A 49 19.63 -4.58 11.22
C ALA A 49 19.89 -3.09 11.43
N ALA A 50 19.12 -2.24 10.74
CA ALA A 50 19.27 -0.80 10.85
C ALA A 50 19.07 -0.42 12.31
N ALA A 51 20.01 0.36 12.85
CA ALA A 51 19.89 0.88 14.21
C ALA A 51 18.55 1.62 14.33
N PRO A 52 17.83 1.50 15.47
CA PRO A 52 16.53 2.12 15.64
C PRO A 52 16.65 3.64 15.40
N GLY A 53 15.93 4.17 14.41
CA GLY A 53 15.80 5.60 14.14
C GLY A 53 16.37 6.12 12.82
N ARG A 54 16.96 5.30 11.96
CA ARG A 54 17.43 5.75 10.65
C ARG A 54 16.87 4.86 9.54
N PHE A 55 15.85 5.36 8.82
CA PHE A 55 15.59 4.82 7.48
C PHE A 55 16.84 5.13 6.62
N PRO A 56 17.52 4.12 6.08
CA PRO A 56 18.76 4.33 5.31
C PRO A 56 18.51 5.16 4.04
N GLU A 57 17.27 5.15 3.54
CA GLU A 57 16.83 5.90 2.36
C GLU A 57 15.40 6.40 2.53
N ARG A 58 15.09 7.57 1.90
CA ARG A 58 13.72 8.06 1.85
C ARG A 58 12.82 7.11 1.07
N MET A 59 11.59 6.95 1.55
CA MET A 59 10.54 6.22 0.83
C MET A 59 10.06 7.05 -0.36
N ARG A 60 10.46 6.66 -1.57
CA ARG A 60 10.03 7.23 -2.85
C ARG A 60 8.86 6.40 -3.34
N GLY A 61 7.68 6.66 -2.78
CA GLY A 61 6.52 5.79 -2.87
C GLY A 61 5.41 6.29 -3.76
N VAL A 62 4.61 5.32 -4.23
CA VAL A 62 3.29 5.56 -4.83
C VAL A 62 2.26 4.61 -4.25
N SER A 63 1.01 5.05 -4.13
CA SER A 63 -0.12 4.18 -3.80
C SER A 63 -0.56 3.42 -5.05
N TRP A 64 -0.36 2.12 -5.04
CA TRP A 64 -0.63 1.22 -6.15
C TRP A 64 -2.11 0.87 -6.24
N VAL A 65 -2.71 1.06 -7.40
CA VAL A 65 -4.09 0.63 -7.66
C VAL A 65 -4.10 -0.84 -8.03
N GLY A 66 -4.80 -1.66 -7.25
CA GLY A 66 -4.98 -3.09 -7.54
C GLY A 66 -5.71 -3.32 -8.86
N THR A 67 -5.33 -4.39 -9.56
CA THR A 67 -5.89 -4.83 -10.85
C THR A 67 -6.17 -6.33 -10.83
N ASP A 68 -6.75 -6.85 -11.91
CA ASP A 68 -7.09 -8.29 -12.03
C ASP A 68 -5.86 -9.17 -12.30
N SER A 69 -4.71 -8.58 -12.61
CA SER A 69 -3.42 -9.25 -12.81
C SER A 69 -2.27 -8.27 -12.63
N VAL A 70 -1.06 -8.77 -12.44
CA VAL A 70 0.17 -7.97 -12.38
C VAL A 70 1.30 -8.66 -13.13
N SER A 71 2.07 -7.88 -13.89
CA SER A 71 3.25 -8.31 -14.62
C SER A 71 4.48 -7.47 -14.28
N SER A 72 5.67 -7.93 -14.65
CA SER A 72 6.89 -7.14 -14.52
C SER A 72 6.87 -5.88 -15.40
N LEU A 73 6.09 -5.86 -16.48
CA LEU A 73 5.95 -4.70 -17.36
C LEU A 73 5.21 -3.55 -16.66
N ASP A 74 4.32 -3.85 -15.74
CA ASP A 74 3.58 -2.85 -14.96
C ASP A 74 4.49 -2.10 -13.99
N MET A 75 5.60 -2.69 -13.57
CA MET A 75 6.60 -2.11 -12.66
C MET A 75 7.62 -1.23 -13.38
N ALA A 76 7.88 -1.44 -14.67
CA ALA A 76 8.89 -0.72 -15.42
C ALA A 76 8.71 0.82 -15.42
N PRO A 77 7.49 1.39 -15.54
CA PRO A 77 7.28 2.83 -15.40
C PRO A 77 7.70 3.37 -14.02
N LEU A 78 7.46 2.60 -12.95
CA LEU A 78 7.85 2.97 -11.58
C LEU A 78 9.37 3.11 -11.46
N THR A 79 10.11 2.12 -11.95
CA THR A 79 11.56 2.13 -11.93
C THR A 79 12.13 3.34 -12.72
N ARG A 80 11.56 3.63 -13.90
CA ARG A 80 11.94 4.81 -14.68
C ARG A 80 11.68 6.12 -13.95
N ALA A 81 10.59 6.20 -13.18
CA ALA A 81 10.26 7.37 -12.37
C ALA A 81 11.05 7.46 -11.05
N GLY A 82 11.94 6.51 -10.75
CA GLY A 82 12.74 6.50 -9.53
C GLY A 82 11.98 6.06 -8.28
N VAL A 83 10.83 5.41 -8.46
CA VAL A 83 10.03 4.86 -7.36
C VAL A 83 10.76 3.68 -6.73
N SER A 84 10.84 3.66 -5.40
CA SER A 84 11.45 2.58 -4.61
C SER A 84 10.47 1.88 -3.66
N TRP A 85 9.24 2.37 -3.57
CA TRP A 85 8.17 1.81 -2.74
C TRP A 85 6.81 1.85 -3.43
N ILE A 86 6.00 0.83 -3.20
CA ILE A 86 4.55 0.87 -3.45
C ILE A 86 3.80 0.70 -2.14
N ALA A 87 2.65 1.37 -1.99
CA ALA A 87 1.68 1.08 -0.95
C ALA A 87 0.52 0.30 -1.55
N GLN A 88 0.22 -0.88 -1.03
CA GLN A 88 -0.95 -1.67 -1.39
C GLN A 88 -2.06 -1.44 -0.37
N THR A 89 -3.27 -1.14 -0.85
CA THR A 89 -4.39 -0.67 -0.01
C THR A 89 -5.59 -1.61 -0.10
N PRO A 90 -5.53 -2.83 0.50
CA PRO A 90 -6.70 -3.68 0.58
C PRO A 90 -7.74 -3.09 1.55
N PHE A 91 -9.03 -3.41 1.32
CA PHE A 91 -10.12 -2.86 2.11
C PHE A 91 -10.76 -3.88 3.06
N GLY A 92 -11.01 -3.45 4.31
CA GLY A 92 -12.01 -4.03 5.20
C GLY A 92 -13.33 -3.26 5.10
N TRP A 93 -14.39 -3.82 5.64
CA TRP A 93 -15.73 -3.25 5.56
C TRP A 93 -16.38 -3.17 6.93
N GLN A 94 -17.02 -2.03 7.19
CA GLN A 94 -17.86 -1.80 8.36
C GLN A 94 -19.20 -1.25 7.88
N ALA A 95 -20.31 -1.73 8.47
CA ALA A 95 -21.65 -1.38 7.99
C ALA A 95 -22.04 0.08 8.25
N GLY A 96 -21.48 0.69 9.27
CA GLY A 96 -21.70 2.09 9.64
C GLY A 96 -20.73 2.52 10.72
N ALA A 97 -20.60 3.82 10.96
CA ALA A 97 -19.64 4.39 11.91
C ALA A 97 -19.77 3.85 13.34
N ALA A 98 -20.98 3.55 13.80
CA ALA A 98 -21.26 3.00 15.14
C ALA A 98 -21.42 1.47 15.17
N THR A 99 -21.06 0.76 14.09
CA THR A 99 -21.18 -0.70 14.04
C THR A 99 -19.85 -1.34 14.46
N PRO A 100 -19.80 -2.17 15.53
CA PRO A 100 -18.53 -2.69 16.03
C PRO A 100 -17.90 -3.79 15.17
N ALA A 101 -18.62 -4.32 14.17
CA ALA A 101 -18.13 -5.41 13.34
C ALA A 101 -17.34 -4.91 12.11
N VAL A 102 -16.05 -5.16 12.09
CA VAL A 102 -15.17 -5.01 10.92
C VAL A 102 -15.04 -6.34 10.20
N ARG A 103 -15.18 -6.34 8.89
CA ARG A 103 -15.14 -7.55 8.06
C ARG A 103 -14.02 -7.49 7.06
N LEU A 104 -13.25 -8.57 6.98
CA LEU A 104 -12.33 -8.82 5.88
C LEU A 104 -13.11 -9.00 4.58
N SER A 105 -12.54 -8.56 3.50
CA SER A 105 -13.12 -8.73 2.18
C SER A 105 -12.70 -10.04 1.52
N ILE A 106 -12.70 -11.14 2.28
CA ILE A 106 -12.34 -12.46 1.81
C ILE A 106 -13.62 -13.17 1.37
N GLY A 107 -13.78 -13.52 0.10
CA GLY A 107 -14.81 -14.46 -0.30
C GLY A 107 -15.46 -14.26 -1.66
N LYS A 108 -16.00 -15.36 -2.20
CA LYS A 108 -16.76 -15.45 -3.43
C LYS A 108 -18.02 -14.57 -3.35
N GLY A 109 -18.13 -13.59 -4.21
CA GLY A 109 -19.35 -12.80 -4.35
C GLY A 109 -19.19 -11.28 -4.23
N ASN A 110 -18.10 -10.76 -3.67
CA ASN A 110 -17.76 -9.36 -3.82
C ASN A 110 -16.91 -9.19 -5.09
N ARG A 111 -17.18 -8.15 -5.88
CA ARG A 111 -16.34 -7.76 -7.01
C ARG A 111 -15.04 -7.14 -6.45
N HIS A 112 -14.20 -7.98 -5.84
CA HIS A 112 -12.86 -7.57 -5.44
C HIS A 112 -11.97 -7.70 -6.65
N TYR A 113 -11.33 -6.61 -6.93
CA TYR A 113 -10.17 -6.68 -7.80
C TYR A 113 -9.20 -7.71 -7.21
N TRP A 114 -8.76 -8.66 -8.03
CA TRP A 114 -7.82 -9.68 -7.60
C TRP A 114 -6.62 -9.08 -6.85
N GLY A 115 -6.12 -7.90 -7.29
CA GLY A 115 -5.00 -7.19 -6.67
C GLY A 115 -5.20 -6.77 -5.20
N GLU A 116 -6.43 -6.79 -4.68
CA GLU A 116 -6.74 -6.53 -3.26
C GLU A 116 -6.91 -7.82 -2.45
N SER A 117 -6.92 -8.99 -3.10
CA SER A 117 -6.90 -10.29 -2.43
C SER A 117 -5.51 -10.65 -1.91
N ASP A 118 -5.43 -11.56 -0.94
CA ASP A 118 -4.14 -12.05 -0.42
C ASP A 118 -3.21 -12.52 -1.56
N ALA A 119 -3.74 -13.30 -2.51
CA ALA A 119 -2.97 -13.78 -3.65
C ALA A 119 -2.45 -12.64 -4.54
N GLY A 120 -3.29 -11.64 -4.80
CA GLY A 120 -2.91 -10.47 -5.60
C GLY A 120 -1.91 -9.57 -4.89
N LEU A 121 -2.08 -9.35 -3.58
CA LEU A 121 -1.13 -8.60 -2.74
C LEU A 121 0.25 -9.26 -2.74
N ILE A 122 0.31 -10.57 -2.54
CA ILE A 122 1.56 -11.36 -2.58
C ILE A 122 2.21 -11.28 -3.95
N ALA A 123 1.45 -11.53 -5.02
CA ALA A 123 1.97 -11.49 -6.39
C ALA A 123 2.49 -10.10 -6.77
N THR A 124 1.76 -9.03 -6.41
CA THR A 124 2.19 -7.65 -6.64
C THR A 124 3.49 -7.32 -5.91
N ALA A 125 3.60 -7.71 -4.63
CA ALA A 125 4.81 -7.50 -3.85
C ALA A 125 6.01 -8.28 -4.42
N GLN A 126 5.79 -9.50 -4.91
CA GLN A 126 6.85 -10.29 -5.58
C GLN A 126 7.35 -9.59 -6.85
N ARG A 127 6.45 -9.10 -7.71
CA ARG A 127 6.83 -8.36 -8.93
C ARG A 127 7.54 -7.05 -8.62
N ALA A 128 7.09 -6.33 -7.59
CA ALA A 128 7.78 -5.13 -7.10
C ALA A 128 9.20 -5.45 -6.63
N ARG A 129 9.37 -6.48 -5.82
CA ARG A 129 10.67 -6.93 -5.29
C ARG A 129 11.65 -7.34 -6.40
N GLU A 130 11.18 -8.01 -7.46
CA GLU A 130 11.98 -8.36 -8.64
C GLU A 130 12.59 -7.13 -9.33
N GLN A 131 11.97 -5.95 -9.15
CA GLN A 131 12.43 -4.66 -9.66
C GLN A 131 13.12 -3.79 -8.59
N GLY A 132 13.43 -4.34 -7.43
CA GLY A 132 14.03 -3.61 -6.30
C GLY A 132 13.08 -2.62 -5.62
N ILE A 133 11.76 -2.76 -5.83
CA ILE A 133 10.73 -1.92 -5.22
C ILE A 133 10.19 -2.61 -3.97
N ARG A 134 10.15 -1.89 -2.86
CA ARG A 134 9.64 -2.34 -1.55
C ARG A 134 8.13 -2.14 -1.46
N THR A 135 7.50 -2.84 -0.52
CA THR A 135 6.05 -2.80 -0.34
C THR A 135 5.66 -2.42 1.08
N LEU A 136 4.85 -1.35 1.21
CA LEU A 136 4.09 -1.02 2.42
C LEU A 136 2.68 -1.58 2.26
N LEU A 137 2.26 -2.51 3.12
CA LEU A 137 0.87 -2.94 3.20
C LEU A 137 0.09 -1.95 4.06
N LYS A 138 -0.94 -1.33 3.49
CA LYS A 138 -1.73 -0.29 4.14
C LYS A 138 -3.23 -0.59 4.04
N PRO A 139 -3.76 -1.51 4.89
CA PRO A 139 -5.18 -1.85 4.90
C PRO A 139 -6.04 -0.65 5.28
N HIS A 140 -7.10 -0.44 4.52
CA HIS A 140 -8.10 0.61 4.74
C HIS A 140 -9.40 0.02 5.27
N LEU A 141 -10.19 0.85 5.95
CA LEU A 141 -11.54 0.52 6.34
C LEU A 141 -12.53 1.32 5.49
N TRP A 142 -13.51 0.65 4.90
CA TRP A 142 -14.58 1.29 4.15
C TRP A 142 -15.90 1.21 4.92
N LEU A 143 -16.60 2.34 5.06
CA LEU A 143 -17.92 2.40 5.68
C LEU A 143 -19.00 2.31 4.60
N ARG A 144 -19.95 1.38 4.75
CA ARG A 144 -21.05 1.16 3.79
C ARG A 144 -22.29 2.04 4.04
N GLY A 145 -22.37 2.75 5.16
CA GLY A 145 -23.46 3.64 5.49
C GLY A 145 -23.57 4.78 4.47
N GLY A 146 -24.76 4.98 3.88
CA GLY A 146 -25.02 6.07 2.95
C GLY A 146 -24.79 7.43 3.61
N GLY A 147 -24.32 8.42 2.82
CA GLY A 147 -24.19 9.80 3.27
C GLY A 147 -22.76 10.28 3.49
N GLY A 148 -21.75 9.62 2.92
CA GLY A 148 -20.37 10.13 2.91
C GLY A 148 -19.63 9.97 4.23
N THR A 149 -19.91 8.94 4.98
CA THR A 149 -19.18 8.61 6.21
C THR A 149 -17.75 8.21 5.87
N TRP A 150 -16.83 8.93 6.44
CA TRP A 150 -15.39 8.72 6.35
C TRP A 150 -14.91 7.82 7.50
N PRO A 151 -13.84 6.98 7.35
CA PRO A 151 -13.35 6.12 8.44
C PRO A 151 -13.05 6.83 9.76
N GLY A 152 -12.68 8.11 9.71
CA GLY A 152 -12.50 8.93 10.90
C GLY A 152 -13.76 9.18 11.73
N ASP A 153 -14.95 8.91 11.19
CA ASP A 153 -16.22 9.00 11.92
C ASP A 153 -16.52 7.76 12.78
N VAL A 154 -15.71 6.70 12.70
CA VAL A 154 -15.87 5.46 13.47
C VAL A 154 -15.89 5.79 14.96
N LYS A 155 -17.07 5.71 15.56
CA LYS A 155 -17.30 6.05 16.97
C LYS A 155 -18.36 5.15 17.57
N MET A 156 -17.96 4.37 18.56
CA MET A 156 -18.89 3.51 19.31
C MET A 156 -19.66 4.29 20.36
N THR A 157 -20.84 3.78 20.76
CA THR A 157 -21.76 4.43 21.67
C THR A 157 -21.63 3.95 23.10
N SER A 158 -20.97 2.83 23.33
CA SER A 158 -20.72 2.26 24.66
C SER A 158 -19.33 1.66 24.75
N GLU A 159 -18.83 1.49 25.97
CA GLU A 159 -17.55 0.81 26.22
C GLU A 159 -17.57 -0.66 25.73
N ALA A 160 -18.69 -1.35 25.88
CA ALA A 160 -18.86 -2.70 25.36
C ALA A 160 -18.74 -2.75 23.83
N ASP A 161 -19.28 -1.75 23.11
CA ASP A 161 -19.14 -1.65 21.66
C ASP A 161 -17.68 -1.33 21.26
N TRP A 162 -16.98 -0.50 22.03
CA TRP A 162 -15.54 -0.23 21.80
C TRP A 162 -14.71 -1.51 21.96
N GLN A 163 -14.94 -2.28 23.00
CA GLN A 163 -14.27 -3.57 23.20
C GLN A 163 -14.57 -4.54 22.04
N ALA A 164 -15.82 -4.61 21.61
CA ALA A 164 -16.23 -5.43 20.46
C ALA A 164 -15.57 -4.93 19.15
N TRP A 165 -15.50 -3.62 18.95
CA TRP A 165 -14.84 -3.04 17.78
C TRP A 165 -13.35 -3.35 17.75
N PHE A 166 -12.62 -3.13 18.86
CA PHE A 166 -11.18 -3.46 18.91
C PHE A 166 -10.92 -4.95 18.75
N ALA A 167 -11.76 -5.83 19.29
CA ALA A 167 -11.65 -7.28 19.06
C ALA A 167 -11.83 -7.63 17.58
N SER A 168 -12.83 -7.02 16.92
CA SER A 168 -13.13 -7.22 15.50
C SER A 168 -12.02 -6.62 14.62
N TYR A 169 -11.57 -5.40 14.91
CA TYR A 169 -10.48 -4.73 14.21
C TYR A 169 -9.15 -5.47 14.37
N SER A 170 -8.89 -6.02 15.58
CA SER A 170 -7.71 -6.84 15.81
C SER A 170 -7.69 -8.07 14.89
N THR A 171 -8.83 -8.74 14.72
CA THR A 171 -8.93 -9.87 13.78
C THR A 171 -8.58 -9.46 12.36
N PHE A 172 -9.09 -8.31 11.92
CA PHE A 172 -8.82 -7.73 10.60
C PHE A 172 -7.34 -7.40 10.40
N ILE A 173 -6.72 -6.64 11.30
CA ILE A 173 -5.35 -6.16 11.09
C ILE A 173 -4.30 -7.25 11.33
N LEU A 174 -4.56 -8.20 12.24
CA LEU A 174 -3.69 -9.35 12.47
C LEU A 174 -3.68 -10.34 11.30
N HIS A 175 -4.76 -10.41 10.51
CA HIS A 175 -4.74 -11.12 9.22
C HIS A 175 -3.65 -10.53 8.31
N TYR A 176 -3.64 -9.21 8.13
CA TYR A 176 -2.65 -8.52 7.29
C TYR A 176 -1.25 -8.52 7.90
N ALA A 177 -1.11 -8.54 9.23
CA ALA A 177 0.19 -8.68 9.87
C ALA A 177 0.82 -10.05 9.54
N ARG A 178 0.05 -11.14 9.63
CA ARG A 178 0.51 -12.49 9.23
C ARG A 178 0.80 -12.58 7.74
N LEU A 179 -0.01 -11.94 6.90
CA LEU A 179 0.23 -11.87 5.46
C LEU A 179 1.54 -11.13 5.17
N ALA A 180 1.77 -9.98 5.80
CA ALA A 180 2.99 -9.19 5.66
C ALA A 180 4.23 -9.99 6.07
N GLU A 181 4.18 -10.73 7.17
CA GLU A 181 5.28 -11.60 7.61
C GLU A 181 5.54 -12.73 6.60
N SER A 182 4.51 -13.48 6.24
CA SER A 182 4.66 -14.64 5.35
C SER A 182 5.11 -14.26 3.94
N ALA A 183 4.70 -13.10 3.44
CA ALA A 183 5.09 -12.55 2.16
C ALA A 183 6.36 -11.69 2.23
N GLN A 184 6.95 -11.52 3.42
CA GLN A 184 8.14 -10.72 3.67
C GLN A 184 7.99 -9.28 3.15
N LEU A 185 6.86 -8.64 3.45
CA LEU A 185 6.62 -7.24 3.07
C LEU A 185 7.48 -6.30 3.92
N ASP A 186 7.80 -5.13 3.36
CA ASP A 186 8.81 -4.22 3.91
C ASP A 186 8.24 -3.22 4.93
N GLY A 187 6.93 -3.17 5.11
CA GLY A 187 6.25 -2.36 6.11
C GLY A 187 4.76 -2.65 6.22
N LEU A 188 4.18 -2.34 7.37
CA LEU A 188 2.74 -2.47 7.64
C LEU A 188 2.20 -1.20 8.29
N CYS A 189 1.14 -0.65 7.72
CA CYS A 189 0.33 0.39 8.33
C CYS A 189 -0.81 -0.28 9.12
N ILE A 190 -0.88 0.00 10.42
CA ILE A 190 -1.80 -0.69 11.33
C ILE A 190 -3.18 -0.05 11.44
N GLY A 191 -3.37 1.11 10.83
CA GLY A 191 -4.66 1.83 10.78
C GLY A 191 -4.53 3.07 9.91
N THR A 192 -5.63 3.47 9.28
CA THR A 192 -5.68 4.60 8.37
C THR A 192 -6.88 5.47 8.68
N GLU A 193 -6.63 6.72 9.09
CA GLU A 193 -7.65 7.76 9.32
C GLU A 193 -8.79 7.35 10.29
N LEU A 194 -8.47 6.68 11.38
CA LEU A 194 -9.44 6.23 12.38
C LEU A 194 -9.51 7.24 13.56
N ALA A 195 -9.73 8.52 13.23
CA ALA A 195 -9.52 9.68 14.12
C ALA A 195 -10.20 9.57 15.50
N GLN A 196 -11.43 9.08 15.58
CA GLN A 196 -12.13 8.96 16.87
C GLN A 196 -11.60 7.81 17.73
N THR A 197 -10.88 6.86 17.13
CA THR A 197 -10.34 5.68 17.86
C THR A 197 -9.03 5.97 18.58
N VAL A 198 -8.29 7.03 18.17
CA VAL A 198 -6.93 7.29 18.70
C VAL A 198 -6.92 7.69 20.17
N SER A 199 -8.06 8.12 20.71
CA SER A 199 -8.23 8.37 22.15
C SER A 199 -8.19 7.11 23.01
N HIS A 200 -8.41 5.93 22.42
CA HIS A 200 -8.29 4.61 23.05
C HIS A 200 -6.85 4.10 22.98
N GLU A 201 -5.92 4.88 23.56
CA GLU A 201 -4.49 4.62 23.47
C GLU A 201 -4.08 3.26 24.06
N ALA A 202 -4.72 2.83 25.14
CA ALA A 202 -4.42 1.55 25.80
C ALA A 202 -4.71 0.36 24.88
N GLU A 203 -5.85 0.39 24.18
CA GLU A 203 -6.29 -0.62 23.23
C GLU A 203 -5.36 -0.65 22.01
N TRP A 204 -4.99 0.51 21.47
CA TRP A 204 -4.01 0.60 20.40
C TRP A 204 -2.65 0.02 20.81
N ARG A 205 -2.14 0.35 22.00
CA ARG A 205 -0.89 -0.20 22.50
C ARG A 205 -0.95 -1.71 22.70
N ALA A 206 -2.07 -2.23 23.19
CA ALA A 206 -2.29 -3.68 23.31
C ALA A 206 -2.32 -4.36 21.94
N LEU A 207 -2.99 -3.75 20.95
CA LEU A 207 -3.01 -4.24 19.57
C LEU A 207 -1.63 -4.20 18.91
N ILE A 208 -0.88 -3.12 19.08
CA ILE A 208 0.50 -3.00 18.56
C ILE A 208 1.38 -4.13 19.09
N LYS A 209 1.26 -4.48 20.38
CA LYS A 209 1.94 -5.63 20.95
C LYS A 209 1.62 -6.95 20.25
N GLN A 210 0.34 -7.19 19.94
CA GLN A 210 -0.08 -8.40 19.21
C GLN A 210 0.44 -8.39 17.77
N ILE A 211 0.41 -7.24 17.09
CA ILE A 211 0.94 -7.09 15.73
C ILE A 211 2.45 -7.37 15.71
N ARG A 212 3.21 -6.87 16.68
CA ARG A 212 4.66 -7.13 16.81
C ARG A 212 5.00 -8.61 17.03
N GLN A 213 4.08 -9.42 17.57
CA GLN A 213 4.24 -10.87 17.66
C GLN A 213 3.99 -11.58 16.32
N ALA A 214 3.20 -10.99 15.44
CA ALA A 214 2.82 -11.55 14.16
C ALA A 214 3.64 -11.02 12.97
N TYR A 215 4.24 -9.83 13.09
CA TYR A 215 5.03 -9.17 12.06
C TYR A 215 6.22 -8.43 12.67
N HIS A 216 7.43 -8.72 12.14
CA HIS A 216 8.71 -8.22 12.67
C HIS A 216 9.26 -7.01 11.92
N GLY A 217 8.64 -6.63 10.82
CA GLY A 217 9.02 -5.45 10.03
C GLY A 217 8.52 -4.12 10.63
N PRO A 218 8.84 -2.99 9.96
CA PRO A 218 8.43 -1.66 10.37
C PRO A 218 6.92 -1.46 10.41
N LEU A 219 6.45 -0.79 11.47
CA LEU A 219 5.05 -0.44 11.67
C LEU A 219 4.85 1.07 11.64
N THR A 220 3.72 1.49 11.08
CA THR A 220 3.21 2.86 11.18
C THR A 220 1.69 2.87 11.35
N TYR A 221 1.15 4.03 11.65
CA TYR A 221 -0.25 4.40 11.53
C TYR A 221 -0.34 5.58 10.54
N ALA A 222 -1.40 5.67 9.75
CA ALA A 222 -1.61 6.72 8.76
C ALA A 222 -2.68 7.69 9.25
N ALA A 223 -2.27 8.72 10.00
CA ALA A 223 -3.17 9.69 10.59
C ALA A 223 -3.61 10.76 9.59
N ASN A 224 -4.85 11.23 9.72
CA ASN A 224 -5.37 12.32 8.91
C ASN A 224 -4.70 13.67 9.24
N TRP A 225 -4.59 14.52 8.23
CA TRP A 225 -4.00 15.87 8.30
C TRP A 225 -4.77 16.86 9.19
N SER A 226 -6.07 16.62 9.40
CA SER A 226 -6.96 17.57 10.09
C SER A 226 -6.87 17.55 11.63
N GLY A 227 -5.69 17.15 12.18
CA GLY A 227 -5.42 17.19 13.62
C GLY A 227 -5.26 15.82 14.27
N GLU A 228 -5.63 14.73 13.60
CA GLU A 228 -5.48 13.38 14.14
C GLU A 228 -4.01 13.06 14.45
N PHE A 229 -3.08 13.39 13.54
CA PHE A 229 -1.65 13.10 13.71
C PHE A 229 -1.04 13.74 14.99
N GLU A 230 -1.62 14.80 15.50
CA GLU A 230 -1.22 15.48 16.74
C GLU A 230 -1.79 14.75 17.97
N GLN A 231 -2.91 14.04 17.82
CA GLN A 231 -3.64 13.37 18.90
C GLN A 231 -3.20 11.92 19.13
N VAL A 232 -2.53 11.29 18.15
CA VAL A 232 -2.01 9.93 18.31
C VAL A 232 -0.97 9.89 19.43
N GLY A 233 -1.32 9.20 20.54
CA GLY A 233 -0.46 9.08 21.73
C GLY A 233 0.59 7.96 21.64
N PHE A 234 0.45 7.04 20.69
CA PHE A 234 1.25 5.83 20.58
C PHE A 234 2.33 5.85 19.47
N TRP A 235 2.73 7.03 18.96
CA TRP A 235 3.81 7.13 17.96
C TRP A 235 5.14 6.52 18.43
N ASP A 236 5.43 6.55 19.73
CA ASP A 236 6.63 5.95 20.33
C ASP A 236 6.69 4.43 20.13
N ALA A 237 5.53 3.74 20.06
CA ALA A 237 5.43 2.31 19.84
C ALA A 237 5.57 1.89 18.36
N LEU A 238 5.59 2.87 17.44
CA LEU A 238 5.72 2.70 16.00
C LEU A 238 7.12 3.09 15.50
N ASP A 239 7.46 2.71 14.28
CA ASP A 239 8.79 2.97 13.71
C ASP A 239 8.89 4.33 13.03
N PHE A 240 7.79 4.85 12.49
CA PHE A 240 7.71 6.16 11.88
C PHE A 240 6.30 6.77 12.01
N ILE A 241 6.23 8.09 11.92
CA ILE A 241 5.00 8.87 11.94
C ILE A 241 4.43 8.90 10.52
N GLY A 242 3.23 8.35 10.32
CA GLY A 242 2.55 8.36 9.03
C GLY A 242 1.45 9.41 8.97
N VAL A 243 1.41 10.22 7.93
CA VAL A 243 0.40 11.25 7.76
C VAL A 243 -0.21 11.20 6.36
N GLN A 244 -1.55 11.20 6.29
CA GLN A 244 -2.32 11.44 5.08
C GLN A 244 -2.34 12.95 4.81
N ALA A 245 -1.45 13.44 3.92
CA ALA A 245 -1.04 14.84 3.88
C ALA A 245 -1.87 15.70 2.92
N TYR A 246 -3.19 15.63 3.01
CA TYR A 246 -4.11 16.41 2.17
C TYR A 246 -4.43 17.80 2.77
N PHE A 247 -3.42 18.55 3.19
CA PHE A 247 -3.58 19.88 3.77
C PHE A 247 -4.15 20.87 2.74
N PRO A 248 -5.22 21.63 3.05
CA PRO A 248 -5.67 22.73 2.20
C PRO A 248 -4.61 23.83 2.20
N LEU A 249 -4.20 24.24 1.01
CA LEU A 249 -3.10 25.20 0.81
C LEU A 249 -3.57 26.50 0.15
N SER A 250 -4.84 26.60 -0.23
CA SER A 250 -5.42 27.76 -0.85
C SER A 250 -6.91 27.87 -0.55
N THR A 251 -7.42 29.08 -0.60
CA THR A 251 -8.87 29.36 -0.62
C THR A 251 -9.37 29.72 -2.01
N THR A 252 -8.47 29.76 -3.01
CA THR A 252 -8.78 30.14 -4.38
C THR A 252 -8.15 29.15 -5.35
N GLU A 253 -8.72 29.03 -6.53
CA GLU A 253 -8.19 28.25 -7.64
C GLU A 253 -6.86 28.80 -8.16
N ARG A 254 -6.07 27.93 -8.81
CA ARG A 254 -4.81 28.25 -9.49
C ARG A 254 -3.81 29.04 -8.65
N PRO A 255 -3.52 28.61 -7.41
CA PRO A 255 -2.54 29.30 -6.60
C PRO A 255 -1.14 29.21 -7.24
N THR A 256 -0.36 30.28 -7.12
CA THR A 256 1.04 30.24 -7.58
C THR A 256 1.89 29.32 -6.69
N LYS A 257 2.98 28.75 -7.22
CA LYS A 257 3.93 27.97 -6.40
C LYS A 257 4.42 28.77 -5.18
N LYS A 258 4.66 30.09 -5.34
CA LYS A 258 5.08 30.96 -4.24
C LYS A 258 4.04 31.02 -3.12
N ALA A 259 2.75 31.13 -3.47
CA ALA A 259 1.67 31.12 -2.49
C ALA A 259 1.59 29.76 -1.77
N LEU A 260 1.73 28.66 -2.50
CA LEU A 260 1.76 27.30 -1.93
C LEU A 260 2.92 27.09 -0.97
N LEU A 261 4.12 27.57 -1.28
CA LEU A 261 5.27 27.53 -0.37
C LEU A 261 5.02 28.32 0.93
N VAL A 262 4.29 29.42 0.84
CA VAL A 262 3.88 30.18 2.05
C VAL A 262 2.84 29.41 2.84
N ALA A 263 1.85 28.83 2.16
CA ALA A 263 0.78 28.05 2.79
C ALA A 263 1.31 26.81 3.54
N TRP A 264 2.34 26.15 3.01
CA TRP A 264 2.99 25.01 3.68
C TRP A 264 3.66 25.34 5.01
N ARG A 265 3.91 26.61 5.36
CA ARG A 265 4.62 26.97 6.61
C ARG A 265 3.89 26.51 7.86
N GLU A 266 2.57 26.65 7.91
CA GLU A 266 1.80 26.24 9.09
C GLU A 266 1.69 24.72 9.23
N PRO A 267 1.31 23.92 8.19
CA PRO A 267 1.41 22.47 8.25
C PRO A 267 2.81 21.98 8.62
N LEU A 268 3.86 22.57 8.04
CA LEU A 268 5.25 22.22 8.37
C LEU A 268 5.56 22.41 9.85
N ARG A 269 5.18 23.54 10.45
CA ARG A 269 5.39 23.82 11.87
C ARG A 269 4.71 22.78 12.76
N ARG A 270 3.47 22.39 12.44
CA ARG A 270 2.70 21.36 13.17
C ARG A 270 3.36 19.98 13.06
N LEU A 271 3.75 19.59 11.86
CA LEU A 271 4.42 18.31 11.60
C LEU A 271 5.78 18.23 12.30
N GLU A 272 6.58 19.31 12.28
CA GLU A 272 7.84 19.41 13.01
C GLU A 272 7.65 19.30 14.53
N ALA A 273 6.58 19.84 15.07
CA ALA A 273 6.29 19.74 16.51
C ALA A 273 6.07 18.29 16.94
N VAL A 274 5.26 17.53 16.17
CA VAL A 274 5.03 16.09 16.42
C VAL A 274 6.32 15.30 16.22
N GLN A 275 7.05 15.56 15.13
CA GLN A 275 8.31 14.91 14.84
C GLN A 275 9.34 15.11 15.97
N LYS A 276 9.49 16.33 16.47
CA LYS A 276 10.39 16.64 17.59
C LYS A 276 9.96 15.95 18.88
N LYS A 277 8.65 15.90 19.16
CA LYS A 277 8.11 15.25 20.37
C LYS A 277 8.47 13.76 20.41
N TYR A 278 8.39 13.05 19.30
CA TYR A 278 8.58 11.60 19.25
C TYR A 278 9.94 11.16 18.70
N GLY A 279 10.70 12.06 18.06
CA GLY A 279 12.03 11.74 17.50
C GLY A 279 12.02 10.73 16.35
N LYS A 280 10.85 10.46 15.76
CA LYS A 280 10.69 9.46 14.68
C LYS A 280 10.73 10.14 13.32
N PRO A 281 11.19 9.44 12.25
CA PRO A 281 11.00 9.93 10.89
C PRO A 281 9.52 10.14 10.58
N LEU A 282 9.20 11.12 9.75
CA LEU A 282 7.83 11.40 9.32
C LEU A 282 7.69 11.09 7.81
N VAL A 283 6.67 10.33 7.47
CA VAL A 283 6.36 9.90 6.10
C VAL A 283 4.95 10.35 5.74
N PHE A 284 4.78 10.95 4.58
CA PHE A 284 3.45 11.13 4.02
C PHE A 284 2.97 9.82 3.43
N THR A 285 2.16 9.09 4.19
CA THR A 285 1.59 7.79 3.77
C THR A 285 0.58 7.90 2.65
N GLU A 286 0.06 9.12 2.42
CA GLU A 286 -0.56 9.59 1.19
C GLU A 286 -0.34 11.09 1.03
N ILE A 287 -0.14 11.49 -0.21
CA ILE A 287 -0.23 12.87 -0.67
C ILE A 287 -0.54 12.85 -2.16
N GLY A 288 -1.43 13.73 -2.59
CA GLY A 288 -1.79 13.84 -4.01
C GLY A 288 -2.61 15.10 -4.27
N TYR A 289 -2.62 15.50 -5.52
CA TYR A 289 -3.40 16.64 -6.00
C TYR A 289 -4.11 16.24 -7.28
N LYS A 290 -5.41 16.46 -7.32
CA LYS A 290 -6.21 16.26 -8.54
C LYS A 290 -5.76 17.22 -9.64
N THR A 291 -6.06 16.89 -10.89
CA THR A 291 -5.66 17.71 -12.04
C THR A 291 -6.74 18.74 -12.36
N THR A 292 -7.03 19.61 -11.40
CA THR A 292 -8.10 20.63 -11.50
C THR A 292 -7.62 21.97 -10.95
N PRO A 293 -8.26 23.09 -11.34
CA PRO A 293 -7.88 24.42 -10.85
C PRO A 293 -7.90 24.56 -9.32
N ASP A 294 -8.80 23.84 -8.65
CA ASP A 294 -9.02 23.83 -7.20
C ASP A 294 -8.20 22.78 -6.44
N ALA A 295 -7.20 22.17 -7.07
CA ALA A 295 -6.41 21.06 -6.50
C ALA A 295 -5.80 21.33 -5.11
N ALA A 296 -5.57 22.59 -4.76
CA ALA A 296 -5.02 23.00 -3.49
C ALA A 296 -6.08 23.51 -2.48
N VAL A 297 -7.35 23.59 -2.86
CA VAL A 297 -8.44 24.11 -2.01
C VAL A 297 -8.97 22.99 -1.12
N GLU A 298 -9.42 21.92 -1.73
CA GLU A 298 -9.87 20.70 -1.07
C GLU A 298 -9.11 19.49 -1.65
N PRO A 299 -7.83 19.33 -1.31
CA PRO A 299 -6.98 18.31 -1.92
C PRO A 299 -7.42 16.87 -1.64
N TRP A 300 -8.26 16.62 -0.63
CA TRP A 300 -8.87 15.31 -0.36
C TRP A 300 -10.09 15.00 -1.22
N ALA A 301 -10.75 16.04 -1.79
CA ALA A 301 -11.99 15.87 -2.52
C ALA A 301 -11.76 15.26 -3.91
N TRP A 302 -12.50 14.22 -4.22
CA TRP A 302 -12.47 13.61 -5.54
C TRP A 302 -13.07 14.55 -6.60
N PRO A 303 -12.53 14.56 -7.83
CA PRO A 303 -13.14 15.31 -8.91
C PRO A 303 -14.57 14.81 -9.15
N ASN A 304 -15.47 15.73 -9.47
CA ASN A 304 -16.84 15.34 -9.82
C ASN A 304 -16.83 14.47 -11.08
N HIS A 305 -17.30 13.22 -10.95
CA HIS A 305 -17.31 12.25 -12.04
C HIS A 305 -18.24 12.62 -13.20
N LEU A 306 -19.18 13.52 -12.96
CA LEU A 306 -20.14 14.01 -13.95
C LEU A 306 -19.66 15.28 -14.66
N ASP A 307 -18.61 15.91 -14.14
CA ASP A 307 -18.04 17.10 -14.75
C ASP A 307 -17.03 16.74 -15.84
N VAL A 308 -17.57 16.41 -17.00
CA VAL A 308 -16.78 16.17 -18.22
C VAL A 308 -16.38 17.46 -18.94
N LEU A 309 -16.83 18.63 -18.45
CA LEU A 309 -16.61 19.94 -19.07
C LEU A 309 -15.42 20.69 -18.48
N THR A 310 -15.00 20.35 -17.24
CA THR A 310 -13.83 20.97 -16.62
C THR A 310 -12.56 20.50 -17.32
N PRO A 311 -11.81 21.37 -17.99
CA PRO A 311 -10.54 20.98 -18.58
C PRO A 311 -9.51 20.65 -17.47
N PRO A 312 -8.60 19.68 -17.71
CA PRO A 312 -7.51 19.39 -16.80
C PRO A 312 -6.63 20.64 -16.57
N ASP A 313 -6.23 20.87 -15.32
CA ASP A 313 -5.26 21.92 -14.96
C ASP A 313 -3.97 21.26 -14.42
N GLU A 314 -3.16 20.79 -15.35
CA GLU A 314 -1.87 20.14 -15.03
C GLU A 314 -0.86 21.11 -14.41
N ALA A 315 -0.97 22.41 -14.73
CA ALA A 315 -0.09 23.43 -14.20
C ALA A 315 -0.30 23.62 -12.69
N THR A 316 -1.57 23.65 -12.25
CA THR A 316 -1.88 23.72 -10.81
C THR A 316 -1.43 22.46 -10.09
N GLN A 317 -1.68 21.27 -10.63
CA GLN A 317 -1.18 20.02 -10.07
C GLN A 317 0.35 20.06 -9.94
N ALA A 318 1.08 20.41 -10.99
CA ALA A 318 2.53 20.49 -11.01
C ALA A 318 3.09 21.51 -9.98
N ALA A 319 2.44 22.67 -9.84
CA ALA A 319 2.82 23.68 -8.84
C ALA A 319 2.69 23.14 -7.40
N CYS A 320 1.61 22.37 -7.12
CA CYS A 320 1.41 21.73 -5.82
C CYS A 320 2.52 20.69 -5.52
N TYR A 321 2.86 19.83 -6.49
CA TYR A 321 3.96 18.87 -6.35
C TYR A 321 5.29 19.57 -6.12
N ALA A 322 5.63 20.59 -6.91
CA ALA A 322 6.87 21.34 -6.76
C ALA A 322 6.99 21.98 -5.37
N ALA A 323 5.93 22.65 -4.90
CA ALA A 323 5.92 23.29 -3.59
C ALA A 323 6.07 22.27 -2.45
N MET A 324 5.42 21.13 -2.54
CA MET A 324 5.52 20.04 -1.57
C MET A 324 6.94 19.50 -1.48
N PHE A 325 7.54 19.12 -2.62
CA PHE A 325 8.90 18.60 -2.65
C PHE A 325 9.92 19.62 -2.15
N GLU A 326 9.86 20.89 -2.58
CA GLU A 326 10.74 21.97 -2.13
C GLU A 326 10.64 22.19 -0.62
N THR A 327 9.46 21.98 -0.02
CA THR A 327 9.24 22.17 1.40
C THR A 327 9.79 21.03 2.24
N PHE A 328 9.53 19.77 1.86
CA PHE A 328 9.77 18.63 2.73
C PHE A 328 11.01 17.83 2.38
N TRP A 329 11.34 17.67 1.10
CA TRP A 329 12.46 16.82 0.68
C TRP A 329 13.80 17.23 1.26
N PRO A 330 14.15 18.51 1.48
CA PRO A 330 15.42 18.90 2.11
C PRO A 330 15.47 18.59 3.62
N ARG A 331 14.37 18.22 4.27
CA ARG A 331 14.33 18.04 5.71
C ARG A 331 14.94 16.69 6.12
N PRO A 332 15.92 16.65 7.04
CA PRO A 332 16.61 15.41 7.41
C PRO A 332 15.70 14.42 8.14
N TRP A 333 14.63 14.89 8.78
CA TRP A 333 13.65 14.07 9.46
C TRP A 333 12.53 13.54 8.55
N PHE A 334 12.44 14.02 7.30
CA PHE A 334 11.43 13.57 6.36
C PHE A 334 11.82 12.23 5.76
N GLY A 335 11.10 11.19 6.13
CA GLY A 335 11.36 9.81 5.73
C GLY A 335 10.86 9.45 4.33
N GLY A 336 10.12 10.34 3.67
CA GLY A 336 9.61 10.13 2.32
C GLY A 336 8.09 10.26 2.21
N LEU A 337 7.55 9.77 1.11
CA LEU A 337 6.13 9.91 0.81
C LEU A 337 5.62 8.82 -0.13
N PHE A 338 4.29 8.69 -0.20
CA PHE A 338 3.55 7.88 -1.16
C PHE A 338 2.57 8.76 -1.92
N ILE A 339 2.81 8.89 -3.24
CA ILE A 339 1.92 9.67 -4.11
C ILE A 339 0.61 8.93 -4.30
N TRP A 340 -0.49 9.58 -4.05
CA TRP A 340 -1.83 9.12 -4.38
C TRP A 340 -2.22 9.61 -5.76
N LYS A 341 -2.33 8.75 -6.79
CA LYS A 341 -2.10 7.33 -6.83
C LYS A 341 -1.51 6.92 -8.20
N TRP A 342 -1.12 5.66 -8.33
CA TRP A 342 -0.52 5.12 -9.54
C TRP A 342 -1.36 3.97 -10.10
N TYR A 343 -1.72 4.09 -11.37
CA TYR A 343 -2.44 3.05 -12.11
C TYR A 343 -1.47 2.19 -12.91
N PRO A 344 -1.49 0.84 -12.74
CA PRO A 344 -0.80 -0.06 -13.67
C PRO A 344 -1.33 0.14 -15.08
N ALA A 345 -0.44 0.12 -16.06
CA ALA A 345 -0.79 0.17 -17.49
C ALA A 345 -1.74 1.32 -17.90
N LEU A 346 -1.67 2.48 -17.20
CA LEU A 346 -2.44 3.66 -17.61
C LEU A 346 -2.02 4.08 -19.00
N GLN A 347 -2.98 4.14 -19.92
CA GLN A 347 -2.75 4.66 -21.27
C GLN A 347 -2.93 6.19 -21.29
N PRO A 348 -2.10 6.93 -22.05
CA PRO A 348 -2.24 8.38 -22.19
C PRO A 348 -3.65 8.80 -22.66
N ASP A 349 -4.26 8.03 -23.54
CA ASP A 349 -5.60 8.27 -24.12
C ASP A 349 -6.73 7.59 -23.32
N GLY A 350 -6.49 7.29 -22.05
CA GLY A 350 -7.46 6.62 -21.18
C GLY A 350 -8.71 7.46 -20.89
N PRO A 351 -9.70 6.91 -20.13
CA PRO A 351 -10.96 7.60 -19.86
C PRO A 351 -10.76 9.01 -19.30
N ALA A 352 -11.50 9.99 -19.82
CA ALA A 352 -11.40 11.42 -19.50
C ALA A 352 -11.36 11.72 -17.98
N ARG A 353 -12.14 10.98 -17.18
CA ARG A 353 -12.14 11.13 -15.71
C ARG A 353 -10.78 10.89 -15.04
N ARG A 354 -9.91 10.07 -15.64
CA ARG A 354 -8.55 9.84 -15.13
C ARG A 354 -7.62 11.00 -15.39
N HIS A 355 -7.94 11.85 -16.37
CA HIS A 355 -7.19 13.09 -16.61
C HIS A 355 -7.42 14.13 -15.50
N LEU A 356 -8.59 14.11 -14.84
CA LEU A 356 -8.89 14.97 -13.70
C LEU A 356 -8.46 14.36 -12.36
N ASP A 357 -8.13 13.08 -12.34
CA ASP A 357 -7.76 12.31 -11.15
C ASP A 357 -6.40 12.75 -10.57
N PHE A 358 -6.10 12.23 -9.40
CA PHE A 358 -4.88 12.49 -8.63
C PHE A 358 -3.60 11.97 -9.27
N THR A 359 -3.69 11.00 -10.18
CA THR A 359 -2.48 10.42 -10.78
C THR A 359 -1.60 11.48 -11.46
N PRO A 360 -0.28 11.48 -11.18
CA PRO A 360 0.66 12.35 -11.90
C PRO A 360 1.05 11.80 -13.28
N GLN A 361 0.70 10.52 -13.58
CA GLN A 361 1.16 9.80 -14.77
C GLN A 361 0.84 10.55 -16.07
N HIS A 362 1.85 10.62 -16.95
CA HIS A 362 1.82 11.29 -18.25
C HIS A 362 1.56 12.82 -18.19
N LYS A 363 1.87 13.45 -17.03
CA LYS A 363 1.67 14.88 -16.77
C LYS A 363 2.97 15.51 -16.28
N PRO A 364 3.11 16.87 -16.31
CA PRO A 364 4.29 17.55 -15.74
C PRO A 364 4.59 17.17 -14.28
N ALA A 365 3.57 16.84 -13.49
CA ALA A 365 3.75 16.37 -12.12
C ALA A 365 4.57 15.07 -11.99
N GLU A 366 4.46 14.15 -12.98
CA GLU A 366 5.31 12.94 -13.02
C GLU A 366 6.78 13.29 -13.21
N HIS A 367 7.11 14.24 -14.08
CA HIS A 367 8.49 14.70 -14.30
C HIS A 367 9.07 15.31 -13.01
N ILE A 368 8.31 16.18 -12.34
CA ILE A 368 8.72 16.77 -11.04
C ILE A 368 8.96 15.67 -10.02
N MET A 369 8.04 14.73 -9.86
CA MET A 369 8.19 13.59 -8.95
C MET A 369 9.48 12.81 -9.27
N ALA A 370 9.69 12.45 -10.53
CA ALA A 370 10.84 11.67 -10.97
C ALA A 370 12.18 12.40 -10.78
N GLU A 371 12.22 13.70 -10.96
CA GLU A 371 13.41 14.52 -10.66
C GLU A 371 13.77 14.50 -9.18
N TRP A 372 12.79 14.63 -8.29
CA TRP A 372 13.01 14.61 -6.85
C TRP A 372 13.35 13.20 -6.35
N PHE A 373 12.76 12.17 -6.92
CA PHE A 373 13.04 10.79 -6.54
C PHE A 373 14.44 10.32 -6.95
N ARG A 374 15.10 11.01 -7.86
CA ARG A 374 16.50 10.72 -8.25
C ARG A 374 17.55 11.50 -7.43
N LYS A 375 17.12 12.49 -6.63
CA LYS A 375 17.98 13.25 -5.70
C LYS A 375 18.19 12.49 -4.39
#